data_937f86011d83974858aa3534339aa433
#
_entry.id   937f86011d83974858aa3534339aa433
#
_cell.length_a   1.000
_cell.length_b   1.000
_cell.length_c   1.000
_cell.angle_alpha   90.00
_cell.angle_beta   90.00
_cell.angle_gamma   90.00
#
_symmetry.space_group_name_H-M   'P 1'
#
loop_
_entity.id
_entity.type
_entity.pdbx_description
1 polymer ?
#
loop_
_entity_poly.entity_id
_entity_poly.type
_entity_poly.pdbx_seq_one_letter_code
_entity_poly.pdbx_strand_id
1 'polypeptide(L)'
;MDKVFLRYLDPAFRYVKSQNPALVSCRDDALRDGLNCVALAHLVIRDLFGYVLPARLQALELVRDLEHFEPVPDPEHMQAGDLVWFGVDRPRVQQEKFVPRYDGDELVNGGDFPIKHVAISTGTRDVNDHLMLHASSADGTNALWPLRRFRDYDRYGSIYAIHRLRPEFQGTGSVGA
;
A
#
# COMPACT_ATOMS: atom_id res chain seq x y z
N MET A 1 -6.60 -7.51 -15.61
CA MET A 1 -6.18 -6.40 -14.70
C MET A 1 -7.03 -5.18 -14.98
N ASP A 2 -7.57 -4.56 -13.94
CA ASP A 2 -8.39 -3.35 -14.06
C ASP A 2 -7.59 -2.18 -14.65
N LYS A 3 -8.27 -1.31 -15.44
CA LYS A 3 -7.67 -0.12 -16.06
C LYS A 3 -7.13 0.88 -15.02
N VAL A 4 -7.67 0.88 -13.81
CA VAL A 4 -7.18 1.73 -12.71
C VAL A 4 -5.71 1.44 -12.44
N PHE A 5 -5.31 0.17 -12.33
CA PHE A 5 -3.91 -0.19 -12.06
C PHE A 5 -2.97 0.23 -13.20
N LEU A 6 -3.43 0.10 -14.46
CA LEU A 6 -2.62 0.48 -15.63
C LEU A 6 -2.28 1.97 -15.64
N ARG A 7 -3.17 2.84 -15.14
CA ARG A 7 -2.94 4.29 -15.04
C ARG A 7 -1.76 4.65 -14.12
N TYR A 8 -1.45 3.78 -13.16
CA TYR A 8 -0.36 3.99 -12.22
C TYR A 8 0.98 3.41 -12.67
N LEU A 9 1.05 2.80 -13.85
CA LEU A 9 2.28 2.31 -14.47
C LEU A 9 2.94 3.31 -15.42
N ASP A 10 2.47 4.55 -15.45
CA ASP A 10 3.09 5.62 -16.22
C ASP A 10 4.52 5.86 -15.71
N PRO A 11 5.54 5.82 -16.59
CA PRO A 11 6.94 6.01 -16.20
C PRO A 11 7.25 7.42 -15.68
N ALA A 12 6.32 8.37 -15.83
CA ALA A 12 6.45 9.71 -15.28
C ALA A 12 6.26 9.76 -13.76
N PHE A 13 5.70 8.73 -13.12
CA PHE A 13 5.68 8.65 -11.67
C PHE A 13 7.08 8.52 -11.10
N ARG A 14 7.33 9.24 -10.01
CA ARG A 14 8.61 9.21 -9.28
C ARG A 14 8.39 8.73 -7.86
N TYR A 15 9.25 7.85 -7.39
CA TYR A 15 9.27 7.46 -5.98
C TYR A 15 9.86 8.59 -5.12
N VAL A 16 9.08 9.06 -4.12
CA VAL A 16 9.51 10.08 -3.15
C VAL A 16 9.22 9.56 -1.74
N LYS A 17 10.27 9.10 -1.03
CA LYS A 17 10.15 8.44 0.27
C LYS A 17 9.40 9.28 1.31
N SER A 18 9.67 10.58 1.35
CA SER A 18 9.10 11.52 2.33
C SER A 18 7.73 12.09 1.92
N GLN A 19 7.12 11.56 0.84
CA GLN A 19 5.84 12.08 0.39
C GLN A 19 4.76 11.87 1.44
N ASN A 20 4.06 12.95 1.77
CA ASN A 20 2.91 12.91 2.66
C ASN A 20 1.65 12.56 1.85
N PRO A 21 0.96 11.44 2.15
CA PRO A 21 -0.28 11.08 1.45
C PRO A 21 -1.36 12.16 1.48
N ALA A 22 -1.41 12.98 2.55
CA ALA A 22 -2.37 14.08 2.66
C ALA A 22 -2.18 15.17 1.61
N LEU A 23 -1.00 15.27 0.98
CA LEU A 23 -0.68 16.27 -0.03
C LEU A 23 -0.88 15.75 -1.46
N VAL A 24 -1.19 14.47 -1.62
CA VAL A 24 -1.37 13.82 -2.92
C VAL A 24 -2.83 13.40 -3.05
N SER A 25 -3.65 14.32 -3.52
CA SER A 25 -5.10 14.13 -3.59
C SER A 25 -5.59 13.54 -4.92
N CYS A 26 -4.76 13.55 -5.94
CA CYS A 26 -5.09 13.03 -7.26
C CYS A 26 -3.85 12.54 -8.03
N ARG A 27 -4.08 11.89 -9.18
CA ARG A 27 -3.02 11.39 -10.05
C ARG A 27 -2.08 12.51 -10.52
N ASP A 28 -2.60 13.69 -10.82
CA ASP A 28 -1.80 14.81 -11.32
C ASP A 28 -0.87 15.37 -10.24
N ASP A 29 -1.32 15.40 -8.98
CA ASP A 29 -0.44 15.71 -7.84
C ASP A 29 0.68 14.69 -7.74
N ALA A 30 0.36 13.40 -7.86
CA ALA A 30 1.34 12.32 -7.78
C ALA A 30 2.38 12.38 -8.93
N LEU A 31 1.98 12.78 -10.13
CA LEU A 31 2.90 12.99 -11.25
C LEU A 31 3.82 14.19 -11.02
N ARG A 32 3.30 15.27 -10.46
CA ARG A 32 4.06 16.49 -10.19
C ARG A 32 5.04 16.31 -9.02
N ASP A 33 4.54 15.78 -7.89
CA ASP A 33 5.23 15.82 -6.60
C ASP A 33 5.87 14.46 -6.25
N GLY A 34 5.54 13.41 -6.99
CA GLY A 34 5.94 12.03 -6.71
C GLY A 34 5.03 11.37 -5.66
N LEU A 35 5.32 10.11 -5.36
CA LEU A 35 4.57 9.35 -4.37
C LEU A 35 5.43 8.28 -3.68
N ASN A 36 4.96 7.79 -2.55
CA ASN A 36 5.47 6.60 -1.88
C ASN A 36 4.39 5.50 -1.86
N CYS A 37 4.68 4.40 -1.21
CA CYS A 37 3.77 3.25 -1.18
C CYS A 37 2.43 3.56 -0.50
N VAL A 38 2.42 4.42 0.54
CA VAL A 38 1.20 4.80 1.26
C VAL A 38 0.35 5.77 0.43
N ALA A 39 0.98 6.79 -0.19
CA ALA A 39 0.28 7.71 -1.08
C ALA A 39 -0.34 6.95 -2.27
N LEU A 40 0.38 5.97 -2.84
CA LEU A 40 -0.16 5.12 -3.89
C LEU A 40 -1.38 4.33 -3.41
N ALA A 41 -1.34 3.75 -2.20
CA ALA A 41 -2.47 3.03 -1.63
C ALA A 41 -3.71 3.91 -1.50
N HIS A 42 -3.57 5.15 -0.99
CA HIS A 42 -4.66 6.12 -0.89
C HIS A 42 -5.29 6.42 -2.27
N LEU A 43 -4.46 6.67 -3.28
CA LEU A 43 -4.93 6.99 -4.61
C LEU A 43 -5.64 5.82 -5.29
N VAL A 44 -5.09 4.61 -5.18
CA VAL A 44 -5.68 3.40 -5.77
C VAL A 44 -7.02 3.06 -5.11
N ILE A 45 -7.11 3.13 -3.78
CA ILE A 45 -8.37 2.92 -3.05
C ILE A 45 -9.44 3.92 -3.53
N ARG A 46 -9.07 5.20 -3.65
CA ARG A 46 -9.99 6.21 -4.16
C ARG A 46 -10.45 5.93 -5.59
N ASP A 47 -9.52 5.61 -6.49
CA ASP A 47 -9.83 5.44 -7.90
C ASP A 47 -10.55 4.11 -8.20
N LEU A 48 -10.32 3.09 -7.37
CA LEU A 48 -10.94 1.77 -7.53
C LEU A 48 -12.33 1.69 -6.87
N PHE A 49 -12.47 2.28 -5.68
CA PHE A 49 -13.68 2.14 -4.87
C PHE A 49 -14.46 3.45 -4.68
N GLY A 50 -13.95 4.58 -5.17
CA GLY A 50 -14.57 5.89 -4.95
C GLY A 50 -14.44 6.39 -3.51
N TYR A 51 -13.64 5.73 -2.65
CA TYR A 51 -13.50 6.05 -1.24
C TYR A 51 -12.21 6.81 -0.95
N VAL A 52 -12.35 7.98 -0.31
CA VAL A 52 -11.22 8.80 0.11
C VAL A 52 -10.83 8.42 1.53
N LEU A 53 -9.69 7.76 1.69
CA LEU A 53 -9.15 7.44 3.00
C LEU A 53 -8.83 8.71 3.79
N PRO A 54 -9.09 8.73 5.11
CA PRO A 54 -8.72 9.85 5.97
C PRO A 54 -7.22 10.17 5.87
N ALA A 55 -6.88 11.44 5.68
CA ALA A 55 -5.51 11.90 5.50
C ALA A 55 -4.57 11.57 6.68
N ARG A 56 -5.13 11.35 7.89
CA ARG A 56 -4.38 10.93 9.08
C ARG A 56 -3.84 9.51 8.99
N LEU A 57 -4.39 8.67 8.11
CA LEU A 57 -3.96 7.28 7.96
C LEU A 57 -2.63 7.21 7.20
N GLN A 58 -1.55 7.48 7.92
CA GLN A 58 -0.18 7.24 7.47
C GLN A 58 0.16 5.74 7.59
N ALA A 59 1.40 5.34 7.34
CA ALA A 59 1.78 3.93 7.30
C ALA A 59 1.40 3.14 8.58
N LEU A 60 1.68 3.72 9.75
CA LEU A 60 1.41 3.08 11.04
C LEU A 60 -0.08 3.00 11.35
N GLU A 61 -0.79 4.09 11.11
CA GLU A 61 -2.23 4.19 11.35
C GLU A 61 -2.98 3.30 10.35
N LEU A 62 -2.59 3.34 9.08
CA LEU A 62 -3.25 2.60 8.01
C LEU A 62 -3.13 1.07 8.20
N VAL A 63 -1.95 0.56 8.61
CA VAL A 63 -1.78 -0.88 8.86
C VAL A 63 -2.53 -1.37 10.10
N ARG A 64 -2.91 -0.47 11.01
CA ARG A 64 -3.67 -0.78 12.23
C ARG A 64 -5.16 -0.45 12.13
N ASP A 65 -5.57 0.10 11.00
CA ASP A 65 -6.94 0.54 10.80
C ASP A 65 -7.87 -0.64 10.53
N LEU A 66 -8.60 -1.02 11.56
CA LEU A 66 -9.67 -2.02 11.49
C LEU A 66 -11.07 -1.39 11.42
N GLU A 67 -11.16 -0.06 11.42
CA GLU A 67 -12.41 0.66 11.18
C GLU A 67 -12.80 0.56 9.70
N HIS A 68 -11.85 0.87 8.81
CA HIS A 68 -12.09 0.89 7.36
C HIS A 68 -11.74 -0.44 6.69
N PHE A 69 -10.89 -1.25 7.31
CA PHE A 69 -10.39 -2.49 6.71
C PHE A 69 -10.74 -3.72 7.54
N GLU A 70 -10.83 -4.85 6.85
CA GLU A 70 -10.92 -6.17 7.45
C GLU A 70 -9.71 -7.02 7.06
N PRO A 71 -9.25 -7.94 7.93
CA PRO A 71 -8.14 -8.83 7.60
C PRO A 71 -8.53 -9.88 6.55
N VAL A 72 -7.62 -10.13 5.61
CA VAL A 72 -7.70 -11.26 4.67
C VAL A 72 -6.78 -12.36 5.20
N PRO A 73 -7.28 -13.59 5.39
CA PRO A 73 -6.57 -14.63 6.15
C PRO A 73 -5.26 -15.10 5.50
N ASP A 74 -5.22 -15.11 4.18
CA ASP A 74 -4.05 -15.56 3.42
C ASP A 74 -4.03 -15.00 2.00
N PRO A 75 -2.88 -15.09 1.29
CA PRO A 75 -2.73 -14.58 -0.07
C PRO A 75 -3.66 -15.21 -1.11
N GLU A 76 -4.12 -16.45 -0.90
CA GLU A 76 -4.99 -17.14 -1.87
C GLU A 76 -6.37 -16.47 -1.98
N HIS A 77 -6.78 -15.75 -0.95
CA HIS A 77 -8.05 -15.03 -0.89
C HIS A 77 -7.95 -13.56 -1.34
N MET A 78 -6.77 -13.13 -1.79
CA MET A 78 -6.58 -11.73 -2.24
C MET A 78 -7.45 -11.39 -3.46
N GLN A 79 -7.97 -10.16 -3.41
CA GLN A 79 -8.75 -9.52 -4.48
C GLN A 79 -8.09 -8.22 -4.92
N ALA A 80 -8.62 -7.64 -6.00
CA ALA A 80 -8.18 -6.33 -6.46
C ALA A 80 -8.42 -5.25 -5.38
N GLY A 81 -7.38 -4.46 -5.08
CA GLY A 81 -7.43 -3.40 -4.07
C GLY A 81 -7.03 -3.83 -2.66
N ASP A 82 -6.81 -5.12 -2.39
CA ASP A 82 -6.30 -5.55 -1.09
C ASP A 82 -4.89 -4.99 -0.86
N LEU A 83 -4.67 -4.43 0.33
CA LEU A 83 -3.38 -3.90 0.78
C LEU A 83 -2.55 -5.00 1.43
N VAL A 84 -1.37 -5.26 0.89
CA VAL A 84 -0.44 -6.29 1.40
C VAL A 84 0.75 -5.61 2.06
N TRP A 85 0.93 -5.86 3.35
CA TRP A 85 1.95 -5.26 4.19
C TRP A 85 3.16 -6.16 4.32
N PHE A 86 4.33 -5.65 3.95
CA PHE A 86 5.60 -6.37 3.96
C PHE A 86 6.58 -5.76 4.95
N GLY A 87 7.45 -6.61 5.47
CA GLY A 87 8.51 -6.15 6.34
C GLY A 87 9.61 -7.18 6.52
N VAL A 88 10.55 -6.85 7.39
CA VAL A 88 11.68 -7.71 7.72
C VAL A 88 11.23 -8.83 8.64
N ASP A 89 11.73 -10.03 8.40
CA ASP A 89 11.55 -11.16 9.31
C ASP A 89 12.41 -10.94 10.56
N ARG A 90 11.85 -10.20 11.52
CA ARG A 90 12.45 -10.00 12.83
C ARG A 90 11.51 -10.53 13.91
N PRO A 91 11.78 -11.69 14.50
CA PRO A 91 10.90 -12.30 15.50
C PRO A 91 10.74 -11.48 16.80
N ARG A 92 11.45 -10.37 16.96
CA ARG A 92 11.53 -9.62 18.23
C ARG A 92 10.59 -8.44 18.38
N VAL A 93 10.02 -7.92 17.30
CA VAL A 93 9.09 -6.77 17.38
C VAL A 93 7.79 -7.16 16.71
N GLN A 94 6.84 -7.64 17.48
CA GLN A 94 5.48 -7.81 16.99
C GLN A 94 4.92 -6.41 16.71
N GLN A 95 4.28 -6.24 15.56
CA GLN A 95 3.65 -4.98 15.13
C GLN A 95 2.76 -4.37 16.22
N GLU A 96 2.03 -5.21 16.95
CA GLU A 96 1.13 -4.83 18.04
C GLU A 96 1.86 -4.23 19.25
N LYS A 97 3.14 -4.58 19.42
CA LYS A 97 3.98 -4.10 20.53
C LYS A 97 4.82 -2.89 20.19
N PHE A 98 4.82 -2.45 18.93
CA PHE A 98 5.51 -1.23 18.55
C PHE A 98 4.80 -0.02 19.16
N VAL A 99 5.51 0.71 20.00
CA VAL A 99 5.04 1.96 20.60
C VAL A 99 5.75 3.10 19.86
N PRO A 100 5.02 3.93 19.10
CA PRO A 100 5.63 5.05 18.42
C PRO A 100 6.13 6.08 19.44
N ARG A 101 7.30 6.65 19.18
CA ARG A 101 7.86 7.76 19.96
C ARG A 101 8.00 8.97 19.04
N TYR A 102 7.47 10.09 19.51
CA TYR A 102 7.49 11.34 18.76
C TYR A 102 8.35 12.36 19.47
N ASP A 103 9.05 13.19 18.66
CA ASP A 103 9.64 14.46 19.09
C ASP A 103 8.91 15.56 18.32
N GLY A 104 8.02 16.30 19.02
CA GLY A 104 7.01 17.08 18.36
C GLY A 104 6.10 16.20 17.48
N ASP A 105 6.02 16.50 16.17
CA ASP A 105 5.24 15.73 15.19
C ASP A 105 6.09 14.68 14.45
N GLU A 106 7.40 14.57 14.75
CA GLU A 106 8.31 13.65 14.08
C GLU A 106 8.36 12.29 14.77
N LEU A 107 8.11 11.19 14.02
CA LEU A 107 8.25 9.83 14.50
C LEU A 107 9.73 9.43 14.56
N VAL A 108 10.34 9.48 15.76
CA VAL A 108 11.79 9.27 15.95
C VAL A 108 12.23 7.80 15.95
N ASN A 109 11.31 6.85 16.18
CA ASN A 109 11.62 5.42 16.18
C ASN A 109 10.94 4.63 15.04
N GLY A 110 10.55 5.29 13.96
CA GLY A 110 9.93 4.64 12.80
C GLY A 110 10.81 3.55 12.16
N GLY A 111 12.14 3.65 12.34
CA GLY A 111 13.09 2.61 11.91
C GLY A 111 12.91 1.26 12.59
N ASP A 112 12.38 1.25 13.81
CA ASP A 112 12.14 0.03 14.61
C ASP A 112 10.83 -0.67 14.22
N PHE A 113 9.96 0.03 13.48
CA PHE A 113 8.70 -0.54 13.02
C PHE A 113 8.97 -1.67 12.02
N PRO A 114 8.44 -2.89 12.25
CA PRO A 114 8.80 -4.06 11.46
C PRO A 114 8.29 -4.00 10.02
N ILE A 115 7.18 -3.30 9.78
CA ILE A 115 6.58 -3.13 8.46
C ILE A 115 7.33 -2.04 7.70
N LYS A 116 7.72 -2.33 6.47
CA LYS A 116 8.56 -1.43 5.65
C LYS A 116 7.90 -1.01 4.34
N HIS A 117 6.83 -1.68 3.95
CA HIS A 117 6.22 -1.46 2.64
C HIS A 117 4.77 -1.90 2.60
N VAL A 118 4.00 -1.27 1.72
CA VAL A 118 2.67 -1.71 1.31
C VAL A 118 2.62 -1.82 -0.22
N ALA A 119 2.02 -2.90 -0.71
CA ALA A 119 1.66 -3.07 -2.11
C ALA A 119 0.16 -3.38 -2.22
N ILE A 120 -0.38 -3.18 -3.40
CA ILE A 120 -1.80 -3.34 -3.69
C ILE A 120 -1.97 -4.54 -4.62
N SER A 121 -2.80 -5.50 -4.25
CA SER A 121 -3.17 -6.62 -5.12
C SER A 121 -3.96 -6.09 -6.32
N THR A 122 -3.56 -6.51 -7.51
CA THR A 122 -4.33 -6.18 -8.74
C THR A 122 -5.49 -7.12 -8.98
N GLY A 123 -5.65 -8.17 -8.16
CA GLY A 123 -6.60 -9.26 -8.40
C GLY A 123 -6.22 -10.14 -9.60
N THR A 124 -5.09 -9.87 -10.25
CA THR A 124 -4.60 -10.62 -11.41
C THR A 124 -3.45 -11.53 -10.98
N ARG A 125 -3.33 -12.68 -11.62
CA ARG A 125 -2.21 -13.61 -11.43
C ARG A 125 -1.35 -13.69 -12.69
N ASP A 126 -0.03 -13.82 -12.48
CA ASP A 126 0.94 -14.16 -13.50
C ASP A 126 1.59 -15.49 -13.15
N VAL A 127 1.44 -16.49 -14.03
CA VAL A 127 1.99 -17.85 -13.84
C VAL A 127 1.76 -18.38 -12.41
N ASN A 128 0.49 -18.32 -11.94
CA ASN A 128 0.05 -18.74 -10.61
C ASN A 128 0.53 -17.87 -9.43
N ASP A 129 1.04 -16.66 -9.68
CA ASP A 129 1.42 -15.72 -8.64
C ASP A 129 0.64 -14.41 -8.75
N HIS A 130 0.32 -13.80 -7.61
CA HIS A 130 -0.40 -12.53 -7.58
C HIS A 130 0.48 -11.39 -8.08
N LEU A 131 -0.08 -10.55 -8.97
CA LEU A 131 0.56 -9.31 -9.38
C LEU A 131 0.21 -8.19 -8.42
N MET A 132 1.23 -7.52 -7.92
CA MET A 132 1.17 -6.46 -6.94
C MET A 132 1.62 -5.14 -7.57
N LEU A 133 0.77 -4.11 -7.49
CA LEU A 133 1.17 -2.75 -7.81
C LEU A 133 1.82 -2.11 -6.57
N HIS A 134 2.97 -1.46 -6.74
CA HIS A 134 3.62 -0.75 -5.65
C HIS A 134 4.49 0.41 -6.13
N ALA A 135 4.72 1.39 -5.25
CA ALA A 135 5.72 2.42 -5.47
C ALA A 135 7.09 1.86 -5.07
N SER A 136 7.93 1.57 -6.07
CA SER A 136 9.20 0.89 -5.90
C SER A 136 10.35 1.87 -5.73
N SER A 137 11.02 1.84 -4.58
CA SER A 137 12.25 2.61 -4.39
C SER A 137 13.42 2.04 -5.20
N ALA A 138 13.37 0.76 -5.56
CA ALA A 138 14.40 0.11 -6.37
C ALA A 138 14.29 0.50 -7.85
N ASP A 139 13.05 0.62 -8.35
CA ASP A 139 12.79 1.01 -9.74
C ASP A 139 12.68 2.54 -9.90
N GLY A 140 12.58 3.29 -8.81
CA GLY A 140 12.42 4.76 -8.80
C GLY A 140 11.03 5.24 -9.22
N THR A 141 10.11 4.32 -9.49
CA THR A 141 8.76 4.57 -9.99
C THR A 141 7.78 3.51 -9.48
N ASN A 142 6.53 3.55 -9.93
CA ASN A 142 5.59 2.46 -9.69
C ASN A 142 5.91 1.25 -10.56
N ALA A 143 5.72 0.06 -10.01
CA ALA A 143 6.01 -1.19 -10.69
C ALA A 143 4.95 -2.26 -10.40
N LEU A 144 4.84 -3.22 -11.30
CA LEU A 144 4.14 -4.48 -11.07
C LEU A 144 5.15 -5.57 -10.76
N TRP A 145 5.05 -6.12 -9.55
CA TRP A 145 5.86 -7.25 -9.17
C TRP A 145 5.00 -8.46 -8.84
N PRO A 146 5.40 -9.68 -9.24
CA PRO A 146 4.81 -10.88 -8.69
C PRO A 146 5.10 -10.97 -7.19
N LEU A 147 4.18 -11.52 -6.41
CA LEU A 147 4.27 -11.59 -4.94
C LEU A 147 5.56 -12.25 -4.48
N ARG A 148 6.02 -13.31 -5.19
CA ARG A 148 7.29 -14.00 -4.89
C ARG A 148 8.50 -13.05 -4.93
N ARG A 149 8.51 -12.03 -5.80
CA ARG A 149 9.63 -11.09 -5.91
C ARG A 149 9.86 -10.27 -4.64
N PHE A 150 8.79 -9.99 -3.87
CA PHE A 150 8.94 -9.32 -2.58
C PHE A 150 9.70 -10.17 -1.57
N ARG A 151 9.54 -11.51 -1.61
CA ARG A 151 10.22 -12.43 -0.70
C ARG A 151 11.74 -12.49 -0.93
N ASP A 152 12.18 -12.18 -2.15
CA ASP A 152 13.60 -12.15 -2.52
C ASP A 152 14.31 -10.87 -2.02
N TYR A 153 13.53 -9.90 -1.50
CA TYR A 153 14.06 -8.66 -0.94
C TYR A 153 14.15 -8.75 0.58
N ASP A 154 15.35 -8.64 1.15
CA ASP A 154 15.59 -8.71 2.59
C ASP A 154 14.69 -7.79 3.44
N ARG A 155 14.27 -6.67 2.85
CA ARG A 155 13.38 -5.69 3.52
C ARG A 155 11.91 -6.07 3.50
N TYR A 156 11.49 -7.03 2.66
CA TYR A 156 10.10 -7.37 2.40
C TYR A 156 9.83 -8.88 2.56
N GLY A 157 10.73 -9.60 3.21
CA GLY A 157 10.72 -11.07 3.29
C GLY A 157 9.48 -11.70 3.91
N SER A 158 8.75 -10.93 4.74
CA SER A 158 7.53 -11.42 5.42
C SER A 158 6.30 -10.59 5.08
N ILE A 159 5.17 -11.28 4.86
CA ILE A 159 3.84 -10.65 4.84
C ILE A 159 3.36 -10.55 6.29
N TYR A 160 3.10 -9.34 6.75
CA TYR A 160 2.61 -9.06 8.10
C TYR A 160 1.10 -9.03 8.20
N ALA A 161 0.44 -8.50 7.18
CA ALA A 161 -1.01 -8.42 7.11
C ALA A 161 -1.46 -8.28 5.66
N ILE A 162 -2.69 -8.68 5.41
CA ILE A 162 -3.43 -8.39 4.19
C ILE A 162 -4.75 -7.78 4.63
N HIS A 163 -5.07 -6.61 4.10
CA HIS A 163 -6.24 -5.84 4.48
C HIS A 163 -7.11 -5.54 3.27
N ARG A 164 -8.41 -5.76 3.39
CA ARG A 164 -9.45 -5.43 2.42
C ARG A 164 -10.27 -4.26 2.90
N LEU A 165 -10.50 -3.28 2.03
CA LEU A 165 -11.47 -2.22 2.33
C LEU A 165 -12.84 -2.86 2.58
N ARG A 166 -13.48 -2.54 3.70
CA ARG A 166 -14.78 -3.10 4.07
C ARG A 166 -15.85 -2.75 3.04
N PRO A 167 -16.82 -3.64 2.79
CA PRO A 167 -17.85 -3.44 1.77
C PRO A 167 -18.63 -2.13 1.90
N GLU A 168 -18.88 -1.66 3.12
CA GLU A 168 -19.59 -0.41 3.40
C GLU A 168 -18.86 0.85 2.89
N PHE A 169 -17.53 0.76 2.69
CA PHE A 169 -16.72 1.83 2.13
C PHE A 169 -16.41 1.62 0.63
N GLN A 170 -16.75 0.47 0.09
CA GLN A 170 -16.68 0.23 -1.34
C GLN A 170 -17.92 0.87 -1.98
N GLY A 171 -17.76 2.04 -2.56
CA GLY A 171 -18.85 2.67 -3.32
C GLY A 171 -19.36 1.68 -4.36
N THR A 172 -20.65 1.72 -4.64
CA THR A 172 -21.25 0.99 -5.77
C THR A 172 -20.75 1.61 -7.07
N GLY A 173 -19.45 1.53 -7.28
CA GLY A 173 -18.76 2.08 -8.44
C GLY A 173 -19.11 1.31 -9.69
N SER A 174 -20.23 1.64 -10.28
CA SER A 174 -20.37 1.65 -11.71
C SER A 174 -19.45 2.76 -12.23
N VAL A 175 -18.16 2.48 -12.37
CA VAL A 175 -17.29 3.31 -13.21
C VAL A 175 -17.81 3.08 -14.62
N GLY A 176 -18.65 4.01 -15.06
CA GLY A 176 -19.18 4.07 -16.39
C GLY A 176 -18.08 3.93 -17.43
N ALA A 177 -18.46 3.26 -18.49
CA ALA A 177 -17.72 2.95 -19.70
C ALA A 177 -16.94 4.13 -20.29
#